data_fca6102f45ab5d207334fbd56f9801a5
#
_entry.id   fca6102f45ab5d207334fbd56f9801a5
#
_cell.length_a   1.000
_cell.length_b   1.000
_cell.length_c   1.000
_cell.angle_alpha   90.00
_cell.angle_beta   90.00
_cell.angle_gamma   90.00
#
_symmetry.space_group_name_H-M   'P 1'
#
loop_
_entity.id
_entity.type
_entity.pdbx_description
1 polymer ?
#
loop_
_entity_poly.entity_id
_entity_poly.type
_entity_poly.pdbx_seq_one_letter_code
_entity_poly.pdbx_strand_id
1 'polypeptide(L)'
;KENIEEDGKLLKGSYVNGYRIIRYSYKDEKGKKKYTQNLIYHLVAEQFLPPPTEDQIYLLHQNFVKDHDHLSNLKWATKEEFRNHFMNSPLYEEGKKKSQRTRQKMDGNKLTSTDVIRIKKMLANPNRKTRLKMIAKQFGISEMQLYRIKSGENWGHIEI
;
A
#
# COMPACT_ATOMS: atom_id res chain seq x y z
N LYS A 1 -4.03 0.51 -43.66
CA LYS A 1 -2.96 1.04 -42.75
C LYS A 1 -2.28 2.29 -43.30
N GLU A 2 -2.70 2.83 -44.45
CA GLU A 2 -1.91 3.81 -45.19
C GLU A 2 -2.15 5.28 -44.79
N ASN A 3 -3.21 5.63 -44.07
CA ASN A 3 -3.49 7.04 -43.73
C ASN A 3 -3.93 7.27 -42.29
N ILE A 4 -3.32 6.57 -41.33
CA ILE A 4 -3.62 6.78 -39.90
C ILE A 4 -3.24 8.20 -39.44
N GLU A 5 -2.22 8.81 -40.05
CA GLU A 5 -1.78 10.16 -39.73
C GLU A 5 -2.74 11.22 -40.28
N GLU A 6 -3.40 10.98 -41.43
CA GLU A 6 -4.36 11.91 -42.04
C GLU A 6 -5.79 11.73 -41.50
N ASP A 7 -6.23 10.49 -41.30
CA ASP A 7 -7.61 10.14 -40.88
C ASP A 7 -7.72 9.76 -39.41
N GLY A 8 -6.60 9.53 -38.75
CA GLY A 8 -6.53 9.10 -37.37
C GLY A 8 -6.85 10.20 -36.37
N LYS A 9 -7.82 9.92 -35.47
CA LYS A 9 -8.11 10.82 -34.35
C LYS A 9 -7.33 10.41 -33.12
N LEU A 10 -6.55 11.33 -32.56
CA LEU A 10 -5.81 11.13 -31.34
C LEU A 10 -6.75 10.88 -30.17
N LEU A 11 -6.69 9.68 -29.59
CA LEU A 11 -7.43 9.32 -28.39
C LEU A 11 -6.64 9.74 -27.15
N LYS A 12 -7.12 10.75 -26.42
CA LYS A 12 -6.47 11.23 -25.18
C LYS A 12 -6.60 10.24 -24.02
N GLY A 13 -7.60 9.36 -24.06
CA GLY A 13 -7.91 8.45 -22.96
C GLY A 13 -8.50 9.16 -21.74
N SER A 14 -8.64 8.41 -20.65
CA SER A 14 -9.03 8.92 -19.33
C SER A 14 -8.15 8.26 -18.26
N TYR A 15 -8.32 8.64 -16.98
CA TYR A 15 -7.50 8.12 -15.88
C TYR A 15 -8.36 7.36 -14.87
N VAL A 16 -7.83 6.24 -14.39
CA VAL A 16 -8.39 5.49 -13.25
C VAL A 16 -7.24 5.09 -12.31
N ASN A 17 -7.29 5.52 -11.08
CA ASN A 17 -6.26 5.24 -10.06
C ASN A 17 -4.82 5.60 -10.52
N GLY A 18 -4.70 6.64 -11.37
CA GLY A 18 -3.44 7.10 -11.93
C GLY A 18 -2.99 6.36 -13.19
N TYR A 19 -3.70 5.32 -13.64
CA TYR A 19 -3.43 4.63 -14.89
C TYR A 19 -4.25 5.23 -16.04
N ARG A 20 -3.65 5.31 -17.23
CA ARG A 20 -4.35 5.73 -18.43
C ARG A 20 -5.18 4.58 -19.00
N ILE A 21 -6.42 4.88 -19.36
CA ILE A 21 -7.36 3.91 -19.93
C ILE A 21 -8.03 4.45 -21.21
N ILE A 22 -8.41 3.53 -22.08
CA ILE A 22 -9.31 3.78 -23.19
C ILE A 22 -10.64 3.10 -22.88
N ARG A 23 -11.73 3.86 -23.04
CA ARG A 23 -13.11 3.36 -22.94
C ARG A 23 -13.75 3.38 -24.31
N TYR A 24 -14.36 2.27 -24.68
CA TYR A 24 -15.15 2.18 -25.89
C TYR A 24 -16.36 1.29 -25.70
N SER A 25 -17.31 1.42 -26.64
CA SER A 25 -18.50 0.57 -26.64
C SER A 25 -18.57 -0.20 -27.95
N TYR A 26 -19.03 -1.43 -27.87
CA TYR A 26 -19.28 -2.29 -29.01
C TYR A 26 -20.65 -2.97 -28.87
N LYS A 27 -21.18 -3.47 -29.97
CA LYS A 27 -22.40 -4.30 -29.95
C LYS A 27 -22.00 -5.76 -29.92
N ASP A 28 -22.58 -6.54 -29.01
CA ASP A 28 -22.40 -7.97 -28.99
C ASP A 28 -23.18 -8.66 -30.16
N GLU A 29 -23.02 -9.96 -30.29
CA GLU A 29 -23.68 -10.77 -31.32
C GLU A 29 -25.20 -10.63 -31.32
N LYS A 30 -25.80 -10.27 -30.18
CA LYS A 30 -27.23 -10.01 -30.01
C LYS A 30 -27.65 -8.57 -30.25
N GLY A 31 -26.72 -7.73 -30.74
CA GLY A 31 -26.95 -6.30 -31.00
C GLY A 31 -27.00 -5.42 -29.75
N LYS A 32 -26.77 -5.98 -28.55
CA LYS A 32 -26.77 -5.23 -27.29
C LYS A 32 -25.47 -4.45 -27.12
N LYS A 33 -25.57 -3.16 -26.77
CA LYS A 33 -24.42 -2.31 -26.53
C LYS A 33 -23.71 -2.70 -25.25
N LYS A 34 -22.42 -3.01 -25.36
CA LYS A 34 -21.51 -3.28 -24.23
C LYS A 34 -20.44 -2.22 -24.15
N TYR A 35 -19.98 -1.96 -22.94
CA TYR A 35 -18.91 -1.03 -22.65
C TYR A 35 -17.71 -1.80 -22.12
N THR A 36 -16.54 -1.44 -22.56
CA THR A 36 -15.27 -1.99 -22.06
C THR A 36 -14.28 -0.89 -21.81
N GLN A 37 -13.31 -1.18 -20.96
CA GLN A 37 -12.17 -0.32 -20.70
C GLN A 37 -10.89 -1.14 -20.70
N ASN A 38 -9.87 -0.64 -21.35
CA ASN A 38 -8.56 -1.26 -21.39
C ASN A 38 -7.50 -0.29 -20.86
N LEU A 39 -6.55 -0.83 -20.12
CA LEU A 39 -5.38 -0.11 -19.66
C LEU A 39 -4.43 0.10 -20.84
N ILE A 40 -3.98 1.33 -21.09
CA ILE A 40 -3.14 1.65 -22.24
C ILE A 40 -1.82 0.88 -22.19
N TYR A 41 -1.17 0.81 -21.02
CA TYR A 41 0.10 0.10 -20.89
C TYR A 41 -0.01 -1.41 -21.19
N HIS A 42 -1.17 -2.06 -20.94
CA HIS A 42 -1.42 -3.44 -21.37
C HIS A 42 -1.47 -3.54 -22.90
N LEU A 43 -2.21 -2.66 -23.55
CA LEU A 43 -2.30 -2.64 -25.00
C LEU A 43 -0.93 -2.41 -25.66
N VAL A 44 -0.13 -1.50 -25.09
CA VAL A 44 1.25 -1.25 -25.56
C VAL A 44 2.13 -2.48 -25.36
N ALA A 45 2.06 -3.11 -24.21
CA ALA A 45 2.87 -4.29 -23.92
C ALA A 45 2.50 -5.48 -24.80
N GLU A 46 1.21 -5.76 -24.98
CA GLU A 46 0.71 -6.86 -25.81
C GLU A 46 1.08 -6.70 -27.29
N GLN A 47 1.16 -5.47 -27.79
CA GLN A 47 1.47 -5.20 -29.20
C GLN A 47 2.96 -5.09 -29.49
N PHE A 48 3.78 -4.64 -28.55
CA PHE A 48 5.15 -4.21 -28.82
C PHE A 48 6.21 -4.87 -27.96
N LEU A 49 5.87 -5.47 -26.82
CA LEU A 49 6.80 -6.28 -26.06
C LEU A 49 6.81 -7.72 -26.56
N PRO A 50 7.94 -8.43 -26.42
CA PRO A 50 7.95 -9.88 -26.60
C PRO A 50 6.89 -10.55 -25.71
N PRO A 51 6.25 -11.64 -26.18
CA PRO A 51 5.26 -12.34 -25.37
C PRO A 51 5.86 -12.78 -24.03
N PRO A 52 5.10 -12.69 -22.93
CA PRO A 52 5.58 -13.10 -21.63
C PRO A 52 5.80 -14.61 -21.56
N THR A 53 6.74 -15.05 -20.73
CA THR A 53 6.88 -16.46 -20.37
C THR A 53 5.77 -16.89 -19.41
N GLU A 54 5.57 -18.18 -19.19
CA GLU A 54 4.52 -18.72 -18.32
C GLU A 54 4.56 -18.16 -16.88
N ASP A 55 5.74 -17.83 -16.38
CA ASP A 55 5.94 -17.26 -15.04
C ASP A 55 5.75 -15.74 -14.97
N GLN A 56 5.74 -15.05 -16.12
CA GLN A 56 5.66 -13.58 -16.23
C GLN A 56 4.22 -13.11 -16.37
N ILE A 57 3.44 -13.22 -15.31
CA ILE A 57 2.01 -12.90 -15.30
C ILE A 57 1.71 -11.45 -14.90
N TYR A 58 2.71 -10.67 -14.56
CA TYR A 58 2.56 -9.26 -14.17
C TYR A 58 3.22 -8.34 -15.20
N LEU A 59 2.64 -7.16 -15.35
CA LEU A 59 3.21 -6.07 -16.15
C LEU A 59 3.46 -4.87 -15.22
N LEU A 60 4.66 -4.32 -15.24
CA LEU A 60 5.03 -3.22 -14.36
C LEU A 60 5.62 -2.03 -15.12
N HIS A 61 5.47 -0.83 -14.54
CA HIS A 61 6.18 0.38 -14.92
C HIS A 61 7.48 0.46 -14.13
N GLN A 62 8.63 0.40 -14.80
CA GLN A 62 9.94 0.33 -14.15
C GLN A 62 10.24 1.55 -13.27
N ASN A 63 9.75 2.74 -13.67
CA ASN A 63 9.96 3.99 -12.96
C ASN A 63 8.89 4.33 -11.90
N PHE A 64 7.96 3.42 -11.59
CA PHE A 64 6.83 3.60 -10.66
C PHE A 64 5.78 4.64 -11.08
N VAL A 65 5.91 5.26 -12.28
CA VAL A 65 4.96 6.26 -12.78
C VAL A 65 3.89 5.57 -13.61
N LYS A 66 2.67 5.54 -13.11
CA LYS A 66 1.56 4.72 -13.61
C LYS A 66 1.01 5.12 -14.99
N ASP A 67 1.27 6.32 -15.44
CA ASP A 67 0.83 6.86 -16.73
C ASP A 67 1.97 7.04 -17.73
N HIS A 68 3.16 6.57 -17.37
CA HIS A 68 4.31 6.55 -18.27
C HIS A 68 4.34 5.24 -19.07
N ASP A 69 3.41 5.12 -20.03
CA ASP A 69 3.14 3.91 -20.81
C ASP A 69 4.11 3.72 -21.98
N HIS A 70 5.29 4.34 -21.93
CA HIS A 70 6.31 4.16 -22.97
C HIS A 70 6.90 2.75 -22.90
N LEU A 71 7.15 2.15 -24.07
CA LEU A 71 7.62 0.76 -24.18
C LEU A 71 8.88 0.47 -23.37
N SER A 72 9.85 1.39 -23.36
CA SER A 72 11.09 1.25 -22.60
C SER A 72 10.89 1.24 -21.08
N ASN A 73 9.72 1.65 -20.59
CA ASN A 73 9.36 1.69 -19.18
C ASN A 73 8.51 0.49 -18.74
N LEU A 74 8.07 -0.33 -19.70
CA LEU A 74 7.22 -1.47 -19.42
C LEU A 74 8.04 -2.76 -19.41
N LYS A 75 7.77 -3.63 -18.45
CA LYS A 75 8.43 -4.94 -18.33
C LYS A 75 7.43 -5.99 -17.85
N TRP A 76 7.39 -7.14 -18.54
CA TRP A 76 6.78 -8.34 -18.01
C TRP A 76 7.59 -8.86 -16.82
N ALA A 77 6.92 -9.27 -15.77
CA ALA A 77 7.54 -9.63 -14.51
C ALA A 77 6.93 -10.89 -13.91
N THR A 78 7.75 -11.65 -13.23
CA THR A 78 7.31 -12.73 -12.36
C THR A 78 6.66 -12.17 -11.10
N LYS A 79 5.99 -13.01 -10.35
CA LYS A 79 5.39 -12.64 -9.06
C LYS A 79 6.43 -12.10 -8.07
N GLU A 80 7.61 -12.65 -8.07
CA GLU A 80 8.69 -12.23 -7.17
C GLU A 80 9.27 -10.87 -7.57
N GLU A 81 9.56 -10.68 -8.87
CA GLU A 81 10.02 -9.39 -9.40
C GLU A 81 8.99 -8.27 -9.14
N PHE A 82 7.69 -8.55 -9.37
CA PHE A 82 6.62 -7.62 -9.10
C PHE A 82 6.56 -7.24 -7.61
N ARG A 83 6.66 -8.23 -6.72
CA ARG A 83 6.66 -8.00 -5.27
C ARG A 83 7.85 -7.13 -4.85
N ASN A 84 9.05 -7.46 -5.32
CA ASN A 84 10.27 -6.71 -5.00
C ASN A 84 10.19 -5.27 -5.53
N HIS A 85 9.73 -5.10 -6.77
CA HIS A 85 9.48 -3.78 -7.34
C HIS A 85 8.48 -2.98 -6.51
N PHE A 86 7.34 -3.56 -6.12
CA PHE A 86 6.34 -2.92 -5.28
C PHE A 86 6.89 -2.49 -3.92
N MET A 87 7.66 -3.37 -3.25
CA MET A 87 8.26 -3.07 -1.94
C MET A 87 9.31 -1.95 -2.00
N ASN A 88 9.98 -1.79 -3.13
CA ASN A 88 10.97 -0.73 -3.36
C ASN A 88 10.33 0.58 -3.86
N SER A 89 9.02 0.62 -4.05
CA SER A 89 8.36 1.83 -4.55
C SER A 89 8.34 2.93 -3.48
N PRO A 90 8.57 4.21 -3.85
CA PRO A 90 8.49 5.34 -2.93
C PRO A 90 7.14 5.43 -2.21
N LEU A 91 6.05 5.13 -2.91
CA LEU A 91 4.69 5.14 -2.35
C LEU A 91 4.49 4.05 -1.27
N TYR A 92 5.14 2.89 -1.41
CA TYR A 92 5.09 1.84 -0.39
C TYR A 92 5.76 2.29 0.90
N GLU A 93 6.95 2.87 0.80
CA GLU A 93 7.69 3.39 1.96
C GLU A 93 6.94 4.53 2.66
N GLU A 94 6.36 5.47 1.90
CA GLU A 94 5.51 6.52 2.47
C GLU A 94 4.27 5.95 3.17
N GLY A 95 3.60 4.99 2.54
CA GLY A 95 2.44 4.30 3.11
C GLY A 95 2.78 3.58 4.40
N LYS A 96 3.93 2.90 4.45
CA LYS A 96 4.46 2.22 5.63
C LYS A 96 4.72 3.21 6.78
N LYS A 97 5.40 4.32 6.50
CA LYS A 97 5.65 5.40 7.48
C LYS A 97 4.34 6.01 8.00
N LYS A 98 3.38 6.28 7.10
CA LYS A 98 2.06 6.81 7.46
C LYS A 98 1.28 5.83 8.35
N SER A 99 1.26 4.56 8.00
CA SER A 99 0.61 3.50 8.78
C SER A 99 1.23 3.37 10.17
N GLN A 100 2.56 3.42 10.27
CA GLN A 100 3.27 3.38 11.55
C GLN A 100 2.93 4.58 12.43
N ARG A 101 2.93 5.81 11.87
CA ARG A 101 2.53 7.02 12.59
C ARG A 101 1.07 6.95 13.09
N THR A 102 0.17 6.40 12.28
CA THR A 102 -1.23 6.22 12.66
C THR A 102 -1.36 5.23 13.81
N ARG A 103 -0.66 4.08 13.75
CA ARG A 103 -0.65 3.09 14.85
C ARG A 103 -0.10 3.66 16.14
N GLN A 104 0.91 4.53 16.07
CA GLN A 104 1.48 5.21 17.25
C GLN A 104 0.53 6.21 17.89
N LYS A 105 -0.38 6.81 17.10
CA LYS A 105 -1.36 7.80 17.58
C LYS A 105 -2.66 7.16 18.08
N MET A 106 -2.96 5.94 17.68
CA MET A 106 -4.20 5.27 18.09
C MET A 106 -4.04 4.68 19.50
N ASP A 107 -5.01 4.96 20.35
CA ASP A 107 -5.14 4.25 21.62
C ASP A 107 -5.43 2.76 21.38
N GLY A 108 -4.85 1.91 22.21
CA GLY A 108 -5.06 0.46 22.13
C GLY A 108 -6.46 0.09 22.64
N ASN A 109 -6.95 -1.09 22.25
CA ASN A 109 -8.27 -1.59 22.67
C ASN A 109 -8.45 -1.70 24.19
N LYS A 110 -7.35 -1.86 24.95
CA LYS A 110 -7.38 -2.03 26.42
C LYS A 110 -6.76 -0.88 27.19
N LEU A 111 -5.85 -0.13 26.58
CA LEU A 111 -5.14 0.97 27.23
C LEU A 111 -5.23 2.21 26.36
N THR A 112 -5.52 3.32 27.00
CA THR A 112 -5.39 4.65 26.40
C THR A 112 -3.99 5.22 26.62
N SER A 113 -3.61 6.25 25.86
CA SER A 113 -2.36 6.99 26.09
C SER A 113 -2.25 7.54 27.50
N THR A 114 -3.40 7.99 28.06
CA THR A 114 -3.47 8.48 29.44
C THR A 114 -3.15 7.38 30.46
N ASP A 115 -3.67 6.16 30.23
CA ASP A 115 -3.38 5.01 31.12
C ASP A 115 -1.91 4.64 31.07
N VAL A 116 -1.31 4.69 29.87
CA VAL A 116 0.12 4.39 29.70
C VAL A 116 1.00 5.44 30.41
N ILE A 117 0.64 6.73 30.36
CA ILE A 117 1.34 7.77 31.13
C ILE A 117 1.25 7.49 32.63
N ARG A 118 0.07 7.11 33.13
CA ARG A 118 -0.11 6.73 34.53
C ARG A 118 0.73 5.53 34.92
N ILE A 119 0.72 4.47 34.10
CA ILE A 119 1.55 3.28 34.29
C ILE A 119 3.04 3.67 34.34
N LYS A 120 3.53 4.43 33.38
CA LYS A 120 4.93 4.85 33.33
C LYS A 120 5.33 5.68 34.54
N LYS A 121 4.49 6.64 34.98
CA LYS A 121 4.71 7.42 36.22
C LYS A 121 4.76 6.52 37.47
N MET A 122 3.86 5.54 37.56
CA MET A 122 3.89 4.57 38.66
C MET A 122 5.16 3.71 38.65
N LEU A 123 5.63 3.31 37.46
CA LEU A 123 6.83 2.49 37.29
C LEU A 123 8.12 3.28 37.56
N ALA A 124 8.13 4.58 37.25
CA ALA A 124 9.27 5.47 37.48
C ALA A 124 9.45 5.88 38.95
N ASN A 125 8.41 5.74 39.77
CA ASN A 125 8.50 6.10 41.19
C ASN A 125 9.43 5.14 41.98
N PRO A 126 10.58 5.61 42.49
CA PRO A 126 11.53 4.77 43.24
C PRO A 126 10.95 4.25 44.56
N ASN A 127 10.03 5.01 45.19
CA ASN A 127 9.37 4.65 46.46
C ASN A 127 8.09 3.81 46.28
N ARG A 128 7.92 3.22 45.12
CA ARG A 128 6.73 2.45 44.79
C ARG A 128 6.58 1.21 45.69
N LYS A 129 5.49 1.17 46.46
CA LYS A 129 5.12 0.01 47.32
C LYS A 129 4.27 -1.03 46.55
N THR A 130 3.62 -0.65 45.46
CA THR A 130 2.72 -1.51 44.67
C THR A 130 3.51 -2.50 43.80
N ARG A 131 3.23 -3.79 43.93
CA ARG A 131 3.86 -4.86 43.11
C ARG A 131 3.39 -4.71 41.65
N LEU A 132 4.25 -5.11 40.68
CA LEU A 132 3.96 -5.07 39.24
C LEU A 132 2.68 -5.80 38.87
N LYS A 133 2.44 -6.98 39.48
CA LYS A 133 1.21 -7.77 39.32
C LYS A 133 -0.05 -6.97 39.65
N MET A 134 -0.01 -6.16 40.71
CA MET A 134 -1.16 -5.32 41.12
C MET A 134 -1.41 -4.19 40.14
N ILE A 135 -0.35 -3.56 39.61
CA ILE A 135 -0.45 -2.54 38.58
C ILE A 135 -1.08 -3.16 37.31
N ALA A 136 -0.57 -4.31 36.87
CA ALA A 136 -1.11 -5.01 35.70
C ALA A 136 -2.61 -5.31 35.88
N LYS A 137 -3.01 -5.81 37.05
CA LYS A 137 -4.41 -6.08 37.38
C LYS A 137 -5.28 -4.81 37.39
N GLN A 138 -4.77 -3.70 37.91
CA GLN A 138 -5.48 -2.41 37.97
C GLN A 138 -5.83 -1.90 36.56
N PHE A 139 -4.94 -2.09 35.59
CA PHE A 139 -5.14 -1.63 34.21
C PHE A 139 -5.65 -2.73 33.26
N GLY A 140 -6.04 -3.90 33.79
CA GLY A 140 -6.60 -5.01 33.00
C GLY A 140 -5.64 -5.62 31.96
N ILE A 141 -4.34 -5.55 32.21
CA ILE A 141 -3.28 -6.07 31.32
C ILE A 141 -2.49 -7.21 31.96
N SER A 142 -1.77 -7.98 31.13
CA SER A 142 -0.85 -9.00 31.64
C SER A 142 0.44 -8.38 32.19
N GLU A 143 1.12 -9.06 33.09
CA GLU A 143 2.44 -8.64 33.57
C GLU A 143 3.44 -8.52 32.41
N MET A 144 3.39 -9.43 31.44
CA MET A 144 4.24 -9.37 30.24
C MET A 144 4.03 -8.06 29.45
N GLN A 145 2.78 -7.63 29.28
CA GLN A 145 2.47 -6.37 28.61
C GLN A 145 3.00 -5.17 29.43
N LEU A 146 2.91 -5.24 30.77
CA LEU A 146 3.47 -4.22 31.64
C LEU A 146 5.01 -4.12 31.51
N TYR A 147 5.71 -5.27 31.40
CA TYR A 147 7.15 -5.31 31.16
C TYR A 147 7.53 -4.68 29.80
N ARG A 148 6.76 -4.96 28.73
CA ARG A 148 6.97 -4.35 27.41
C ARG A 148 6.76 -2.83 27.41
N ILE A 149 5.81 -2.34 28.22
CA ILE A 149 5.64 -0.87 28.42
C ILE A 149 6.83 -0.30 29.16
N LYS A 150 7.32 -1.00 30.19
CA LYS A 150 8.50 -0.60 30.97
C LYS A 150 9.76 -0.55 30.14
N SER A 151 9.98 -1.54 29.27
CA SER A 151 11.16 -1.60 28.38
C SER A 151 11.06 -0.66 27.17
N GLY A 152 9.90 -0.07 26.91
CA GLY A 152 9.66 0.76 25.72
C GLY A 152 9.39 -0.02 24.45
N GLU A 153 9.36 -1.36 24.50
CA GLU A 153 8.98 -2.20 23.35
C GLU A 153 7.57 -1.87 22.85
N ASN A 154 6.63 -1.70 23.80
CA ASN A 154 5.29 -1.19 23.53
C ASN A 154 5.16 0.22 24.10
N TRP A 155 4.50 1.11 23.37
CA TRP A 155 4.25 2.48 23.80
C TRP A 155 5.55 3.30 24.08
N GLY A 156 6.66 2.95 23.41
CA GLY A 156 7.93 3.65 23.56
C GLY A 156 7.86 5.13 23.16
N HIS A 157 6.93 5.49 22.27
CA HIS A 157 6.70 6.87 21.81
C HIS A 157 6.05 7.79 22.85
N ILE A 158 5.53 7.24 23.96
CA ILE A 158 4.98 8.02 25.08
C ILE A 158 6.09 8.24 26.11
N GLU A 159 6.53 9.47 26.25
CA GLU A 159 7.50 9.92 27.25
C GLU A 159 6.77 10.50 28.47
N ILE A 160 7.47 10.52 29.66
CA ILE A 160 6.95 11.04 30.93
C ILE A 160 7.94 11.99 31.57
#